data_075c65240252b63ec532b506aea1fc86
#
_entry.id   075c65240252b63ec532b506aea1fc86
#
_cell.length_a   1.000
_cell.length_b   1.000
_cell.length_c   1.000
_cell.angle_alpha   90.00
_cell.angle_beta   90.00
_cell.angle_gamma   90.00
#
_symmetry.space_group_name_H-M   'P 1'
#
loop_
_entity.id
_entity.type
_entity.pdbx_description
1 polymer ?
#
loop_
_entity_poly.entity_id
_entity_poly.type
_entity_poly.pdbx_seq_one_letter_code
_entity_poly.pdbx_strand_id
1 'polypeptide(L)'
;MDIPKEFLSKEFLSQFKTGEDVTAFMKELHTRVYEQMLEAEMDNHLGYEKHSNQGDHSGNSRNGSYRKQIQTEMGESVIQVPRDREGEFEPIVIPKHQSRGLSIERLVISLYAKGMSVADIESEMQEIYGINLSTSAISIITNKVSQAATEWQNRPLESLYMIVWMDGIVFKVRENGKVINKTVYLCVGLNKEGLKEVLGMWIGKNESAAFWMGVLTDLKARGVEDILITVTDNLNGFTETIKSLFPASTTQICVVHQIRNSCRYVVWKEKKEFTADLKNIYNAPTKEAAEMELDNFEQKWGAKYPYAIRSWRNNWEELTVFFDFPVEIRKIIYTTNLIENLNGKIRKYTKNKLSFPNDDALKKSVYLAINEIEKKWYQPIWNWALIFNQFITIFENRIQV
;
A
#
# COMPACT_ATOMS: atom_id res chain seq x y z
N MET A 1 -33.56 1.25 2.62
CA MET A 1 -34.43 2.41 2.93
C MET A 1 -35.24 2.65 1.66
N ASP A 2 -36.55 2.55 1.73
CA ASP A 2 -37.41 2.75 0.56
C ASP A 2 -37.65 4.24 0.34
N ILE A 3 -37.67 4.68 -0.92
CA ILE A 3 -37.95 6.06 -1.30
C ILE A 3 -39.46 6.29 -1.08
N PRO A 4 -39.88 7.36 -0.36
CA PRO A 4 -41.29 7.71 -0.22
C PRO A 4 -41.99 7.85 -1.59
N LYS A 5 -43.16 7.25 -1.74
CA LYS A 5 -43.89 7.20 -3.02
C LYS A 5 -44.24 8.58 -3.58
N GLU A 6 -44.33 9.58 -2.71
CA GLU A 6 -44.57 10.96 -3.09
C GLU A 6 -43.47 11.53 -3.99
N PHE A 7 -42.18 11.16 -3.74
CA PHE A 7 -41.04 11.59 -4.56
C PHE A 7 -41.01 10.94 -5.95
N LEU A 8 -41.82 9.89 -6.17
CA LEU A 8 -41.93 9.18 -7.45
C LEU A 8 -43.25 9.50 -8.16
N SER A 9 -44.06 10.42 -7.64
CA SER A 9 -45.33 10.83 -8.27
C SER A 9 -45.03 11.59 -9.57
N LYS A 10 -45.92 11.42 -10.57
CA LYS A 10 -45.80 12.14 -11.86
C LYS A 10 -45.85 13.66 -11.65
N GLU A 11 -46.61 14.12 -10.69
CA GLU A 11 -46.75 15.54 -10.35
C GLU A 11 -45.45 16.10 -9.80
N PHE A 12 -44.79 15.38 -8.88
CA PHE A 12 -43.51 15.78 -8.35
C PHE A 12 -42.40 15.74 -9.42
N LEU A 13 -42.32 14.65 -10.18
CA LEU A 13 -41.29 14.48 -11.21
C LEU A 13 -41.42 15.47 -12.37
N SER A 14 -42.65 15.98 -12.66
CA SER A 14 -42.86 16.96 -13.72
C SER A 14 -42.25 18.34 -13.44
N GLN A 15 -41.81 18.59 -12.21
CA GLN A 15 -41.13 19.83 -11.82
C GLN A 15 -39.68 19.87 -12.36
N PHE A 16 -39.11 18.72 -12.64
CA PHE A 16 -37.75 18.61 -13.16
C PHE A 16 -37.74 18.55 -14.69
N LYS A 17 -37.07 19.48 -15.34
CA LYS A 17 -36.97 19.57 -16.80
C LYS A 17 -35.62 19.14 -17.31
N THR A 18 -34.59 19.26 -16.47
CA THR A 18 -33.19 18.98 -16.80
C THR A 18 -32.53 18.15 -15.71
N GLY A 19 -31.37 17.54 -16.03
CA GLY A 19 -30.54 16.90 -15.02
C GLY A 19 -30.00 17.86 -13.96
N GLU A 20 -29.83 19.14 -14.34
CA GLU A 20 -29.42 20.20 -13.41
C GLU A 20 -30.50 20.49 -12.36
N ASP A 21 -31.78 20.46 -12.73
CA ASP A 21 -32.89 20.64 -11.79
C ASP A 21 -32.88 19.52 -10.72
N VAL A 22 -32.64 18.28 -11.16
CA VAL A 22 -32.52 17.13 -10.26
C VAL A 22 -31.33 17.31 -9.32
N THR A 23 -30.19 17.75 -9.84
CA THR A 23 -28.95 17.97 -9.03
C THR A 23 -29.18 19.08 -8.01
N ALA A 24 -29.82 20.18 -8.41
CA ALA A 24 -30.18 21.28 -7.50
C ALA A 24 -31.15 20.84 -6.39
N PHE A 25 -32.16 20.06 -6.74
CA PHE A 25 -33.09 19.48 -5.77
C PHE A 25 -32.37 18.55 -4.77
N MET A 26 -31.54 17.66 -5.26
CA MET A 26 -30.80 16.74 -4.40
C MET A 26 -29.84 17.48 -3.45
N LYS A 27 -29.25 18.58 -3.90
CA LYS A 27 -28.41 19.46 -3.08
C LYS A 27 -29.24 20.13 -1.96
N GLU A 28 -30.39 20.66 -2.29
CA GLU A 28 -31.29 21.28 -1.30
C GLU A 28 -31.80 20.23 -0.31
N LEU A 29 -32.25 19.08 -0.79
CA LEU A 29 -32.70 17.96 0.05
C LEU A 29 -31.62 17.56 1.03
N HIS A 30 -30.38 17.39 0.55
CA HIS A 30 -29.22 17.00 1.37
C HIS A 30 -28.96 18.06 2.47
N THR A 31 -29.04 19.35 2.12
CA THR A 31 -28.89 20.46 3.06
C THR A 31 -29.93 20.38 4.17
N ARG A 32 -31.22 20.17 3.80
CA ARG A 32 -32.33 20.06 4.75
C ARG A 32 -32.22 18.84 5.66
N VAL A 33 -31.76 17.72 5.11
CA VAL A 33 -31.54 16.51 5.91
C VAL A 33 -30.48 16.77 6.99
N TYR A 34 -29.36 17.43 6.66
CA TYR A 34 -28.35 17.78 7.66
C TYR A 34 -28.90 18.72 8.74
N GLU A 35 -29.67 19.74 8.35
CA GLU A 35 -30.29 20.66 9.31
C GLU A 35 -31.23 19.92 10.28
N GLN A 36 -32.06 18.99 9.76
CA GLN A 36 -32.95 18.19 10.60
C GLN A 36 -32.20 17.22 11.53
N MET A 37 -31.11 16.61 11.04
CA MET A 37 -30.25 15.76 11.89
C MET A 37 -29.61 16.56 13.03
N LEU A 38 -29.14 17.78 12.74
CA LEU A 38 -28.56 18.69 13.75
C LEU A 38 -29.58 19.13 14.77
N GLU A 39 -30.83 19.40 14.35
CA GLU A 39 -31.94 19.72 15.29
C GLU A 39 -32.26 18.50 16.17
N ALA A 40 -32.31 17.30 15.63
CA ALA A 40 -32.50 16.07 16.41
C ALA A 40 -31.37 15.81 17.42
N GLU A 41 -30.12 16.08 17.03
CA GLU A 41 -28.98 16.02 17.98
C GLU A 41 -29.10 17.04 19.10
N MET A 42 -29.59 18.27 18.78
CA MET A 42 -29.85 19.31 19.77
C MET A 42 -31.00 18.92 20.71
N ASP A 43 -32.08 18.31 20.18
CA ASP A 43 -33.20 17.79 20.99
C ASP A 43 -32.70 16.75 21.99
N ASN A 44 -31.85 15.82 21.54
CA ASN A 44 -31.25 14.80 22.40
C ASN A 44 -30.30 15.41 23.44
N HIS A 45 -29.51 16.43 23.07
CA HIS A 45 -28.57 17.11 23.96
C HIS A 45 -29.28 17.84 25.07
N LEU A 46 -30.36 18.53 24.76
CA LEU A 46 -31.17 19.32 25.73
C LEU A 46 -32.21 18.48 26.51
N GLY A 47 -32.57 17.30 25.98
CA GLY A 47 -33.57 16.41 26.56
C GLY A 47 -35.02 16.83 26.26
N TYR A 48 -35.25 17.80 25.36
CA TYR A 48 -36.61 18.26 24.98
C TYR A 48 -36.63 18.76 23.52
N GLU A 49 -37.79 18.59 22.87
CA GLU A 49 -38.03 19.04 21.50
C GLU A 49 -38.20 20.57 21.40
N LYS A 50 -37.96 21.10 20.21
CA LYS A 50 -38.14 22.52 19.90
C LYS A 50 -39.63 22.93 20.15
N HIS A 51 -39.81 24.05 20.84
CA HIS A 51 -41.13 24.59 21.27
C HIS A 51 -41.86 23.76 22.34
N SER A 52 -41.19 22.82 23.00
CA SER A 52 -41.74 22.09 24.15
C SER A 52 -41.69 22.94 25.43
N ASN A 53 -42.77 22.91 26.21
CA ASN A 53 -42.81 23.55 27.53
C ASN A 53 -41.92 22.84 28.58
N GLN A 54 -41.38 21.67 28.26
CA GLN A 54 -40.44 20.95 29.12
C GLN A 54 -39.07 21.64 29.23
N GLY A 55 -38.77 22.58 28.32
CA GLY A 55 -37.54 23.40 28.36
C GLY A 55 -37.59 24.54 29.39
N ASP A 56 -38.74 24.86 29.94
CA ASP A 56 -38.89 25.91 30.97
C ASP A 56 -38.24 25.40 32.28
N HIS A 57 -37.17 26.07 32.68
CA HIS A 57 -36.36 25.73 33.89
C HIS A 57 -35.33 24.56 33.74
N SER A 58 -34.98 24.16 32.53
CA SER A 58 -34.05 23.04 32.27
C SER A 58 -32.56 23.37 32.49
N GLY A 59 -32.17 24.55 32.88
CA GLY A 59 -30.78 24.97 33.08
C GLY A 59 -30.10 25.40 31.78
N ASN A 60 -30.16 24.61 30.71
CA ASN A 60 -29.65 24.95 29.36
C ASN A 60 -30.80 25.08 28.35
N SER A 61 -30.68 25.97 27.37
CA SER A 61 -31.72 26.22 26.38
C SER A 61 -31.13 26.52 24.99
N ARG A 62 -31.97 26.39 23.94
CA ARG A 62 -31.57 26.79 22.58
C ARG A 62 -31.24 28.27 22.51
N ASN A 63 -30.18 28.62 21.80
CA ASN A 63 -29.67 29.97 21.62
C ASN A 63 -29.52 30.32 20.13
N GLY A 64 -30.56 30.09 19.34
CA GLY A 64 -30.54 30.33 17.91
C GLY A 64 -29.69 29.36 17.13
N SER A 65 -29.23 29.77 15.94
CA SER A 65 -28.36 29.02 15.06
C SER A 65 -27.31 29.91 14.41
N TYR A 66 -26.28 29.35 13.86
CA TYR A 66 -25.29 30.06 13.04
C TYR A 66 -25.17 29.40 11.68
N ARG A 67 -24.84 30.22 10.68
CA ARG A 67 -24.57 29.72 9.32
C ARG A 67 -23.20 29.08 9.24
N LYS A 68 -23.17 27.88 8.69
CA LYS A 68 -21.91 27.14 8.44
C LYS A 68 -21.87 26.71 6.99
N GLN A 69 -20.81 27.10 6.29
CA GLN A 69 -20.56 26.63 4.93
C GLN A 69 -19.94 25.24 5.02
N ILE A 70 -20.51 24.28 4.30
CA ILE A 70 -20.02 22.91 4.20
C ILE A 70 -19.76 22.54 2.75
N GLN A 71 -18.73 21.75 2.54
CA GLN A 71 -18.43 21.15 1.24
C GLN A 71 -18.90 19.69 1.26
N THR A 72 -19.75 19.33 0.31
CA THR A 72 -20.32 17.98 0.16
C THR A 72 -20.07 17.46 -1.25
N GLU A 73 -20.37 16.21 -1.51
CA GLU A 73 -20.29 15.61 -2.86
C GLU A 73 -21.22 16.32 -3.88
N MET A 74 -22.24 17.02 -3.38
CA MET A 74 -23.17 17.82 -4.19
C MET A 74 -22.72 19.29 -4.34
N GLY A 75 -21.48 19.62 -3.96
CA GLY A 75 -20.94 20.96 -3.97
C GLY A 75 -21.02 21.68 -2.63
N GLU A 76 -20.79 22.99 -2.65
CA GLU A 76 -20.85 23.84 -1.46
C GLU A 76 -22.31 24.12 -1.07
N SER A 77 -22.61 23.99 0.23
CA SER A 77 -23.95 24.30 0.81
C SER A 77 -23.76 25.07 2.10
N VAL A 78 -24.77 25.89 2.43
CA VAL A 78 -24.82 26.63 3.70
C VAL A 78 -25.92 26.01 4.55
N ILE A 79 -25.57 25.55 5.74
CA ILE A 79 -26.47 24.93 6.71
C ILE A 79 -26.63 25.82 7.94
N GLN A 80 -27.76 25.67 8.63
CA GLN A 80 -28.01 26.27 9.92
C GLN A 80 -27.65 25.27 11.03
N VAL A 81 -26.65 25.61 11.84
CA VAL A 81 -26.22 24.77 12.97
C VAL A 81 -26.82 25.37 14.26
N PRO A 82 -27.64 24.62 14.99
CA PRO A 82 -28.23 25.12 16.24
C PRO A 82 -27.16 25.32 17.32
N ARG A 83 -27.45 26.22 18.27
CA ARG A 83 -26.61 26.48 19.43
C ARG A 83 -27.43 26.40 20.71
N ASP A 84 -26.83 25.93 21.75
CA ASP A 84 -27.29 26.00 23.11
C ASP A 84 -26.79 27.28 23.82
N ARG A 85 -27.37 27.62 24.94
CA ARG A 85 -27.00 28.82 25.69
C ARG A 85 -25.66 28.71 26.40
N GLU A 86 -25.31 27.53 26.86
CA GLU A 86 -24.04 27.24 27.57
C GLU A 86 -22.88 26.95 26.61
N GLY A 87 -23.15 26.71 25.32
CA GLY A 87 -22.12 26.45 24.29
C GLY A 87 -21.51 25.05 24.34
N GLU A 88 -22.13 24.14 25.08
CA GLU A 88 -21.66 22.76 25.28
C GLU A 88 -22.10 21.80 24.16
N PHE A 89 -23.07 22.19 23.33
CA PHE A 89 -23.52 21.37 22.23
C PHE A 89 -22.40 21.11 21.21
N GLU A 90 -22.02 19.85 21.06
CA GLU A 90 -21.05 19.38 20.06
C GLU A 90 -21.74 18.48 19.05
N PRO A 91 -22.06 18.97 17.84
CA PRO A 91 -22.71 18.17 16.82
C PRO A 91 -21.81 17.04 16.33
N ILE A 92 -22.38 15.84 16.21
CA ILE A 92 -21.70 14.61 15.75
C ILE A 92 -21.73 14.55 14.22
N VAL A 93 -22.89 14.87 13.60
CA VAL A 93 -23.07 14.77 12.14
C VAL A 93 -22.14 15.73 11.39
N ILE A 94 -21.95 16.94 11.93
CA ILE A 94 -21.03 17.95 11.37
C ILE A 94 -20.29 18.61 12.53
N PRO A 95 -19.18 18.03 12.99
CA PRO A 95 -18.41 18.54 14.14
C PRO A 95 -18.02 20.01 14.03
N LYS A 96 -17.92 20.69 15.15
CA LYS A 96 -17.36 22.06 15.22
C LYS A 96 -16.00 22.08 14.49
N HIS A 97 -15.70 23.14 13.75
CA HIS A 97 -14.45 23.29 12.97
C HIS A 97 -14.25 22.36 11.76
N GLN A 98 -15.19 21.47 11.46
CA GLN A 98 -15.14 20.65 10.26
C GLN A 98 -16.12 21.23 9.20
N SER A 99 -15.58 21.79 8.13
CA SER A 99 -16.36 22.37 7.01
C SER A 99 -16.48 21.43 5.81
N ARG A 100 -15.84 20.25 5.87
CA ARG A 100 -15.80 19.29 4.78
C ARG A 100 -16.43 17.97 5.21
N GLY A 101 -17.27 17.41 4.34
CA GLY A 101 -17.80 16.06 4.54
C GLY A 101 -16.69 15.02 4.47
N LEU A 102 -16.82 13.93 5.24
CA LEU A 102 -15.90 12.78 5.20
C LEU A 102 -15.74 12.20 3.79
N SER A 103 -16.75 12.33 2.94
CA SER A 103 -16.78 11.90 1.55
C SER A 103 -15.74 12.65 0.70
N ILE A 104 -15.58 13.96 0.89
CA ILE A 104 -14.59 14.78 0.16
C ILE A 104 -13.16 14.37 0.54
N GLU A 105 -12.90 14.18 1.81
CA GLU A 105 -11.57 13.73 2.26
C GLU A 105 -11.23 12.36 1.67
N ARG A 106 -12.18 11.42 1.68
CA ARG A 106 -12.01 10.09 1.04
C ARG A 106 -11.78 10.20 -0.45
N LEU A 107 -12.49 11.08 -1.14
CA LEU A 107 -12.34 11.33 -2.57
C LEU A 107 -10.93 11.87 -2.87
N VAL A 108 -10.49 12.90 -2.15
CA VAL A 108 -9.12 13.47 -2.28
C VAL A 108 -8.06 12.40 -2.04
N ILE A 109 -8.18 11.59 -0.97
CA ILE A 109 -7.25 10.50 -0.68
C ILE A 109 -7.28 9.45 -1.80
N SER A 110 -8.44 9.12 -2.34
CA SER A 110 -8.58 8.16 -3.45
C SER A 110 -7.90 8.66 -4.74
N LEU A 111 -8.09 9.93 -5.09
CA LEU A 111 -7.44 10.54 -6.26
C LEU A 111 -5.92 10.58 -6.07
N TYR A 112 -5.46 10.95 -4.87
CA TYR A 112 -4.05 10.95 -4.53
C TYR A 112 -3.43 9.54 -4.59
N ALA A 113 -4.16 8.52 -4.10
CA ALA A 113 -3.77 7.11 -4.19
C ALA A 113 -3.65 6.62 -5.63
N LYS A 114 -4.48 7.14 -6.54
CA LYS A 114 -4.42 6.85 -7.99
C LYS A 114 -3.28 7.56 -8.70
N GLY A 115 -2.47 8.35 -7.99
CA GLY A 115 -1.25 8.98 -8.49
C GLY A 115 -1.41 10.42 -8.96
N MET A 116 -2.55 11.07 -8.73
CA MET A 116 -2.73 12.48 -9.06
C MET A 116 -1.85 13.37 -8.17
N SER A 117 -1.31 14.43 -8.74
CA SER A 117 -0.64 15.47 -7.96
C SER A 117 -1.66 16.32 -7.19
N VAL A 118 -1.21 17.09 -6.21
CA VAL A 118 -2.08 18.00 -5.44
C VAL A 118 -2.75 19.03 -6.37
N ALA A 119 -2.00 19.55 -7.38
CA ALA A 119 -2.55 20.48 -8.36
C ALA A 119 -3.58 19.84 -9.29
N ASP A 120 -3.35 18.58 -9.73
CA ASP A 120 -4.32 17.86 -10.55
C ASP A 120 -5.62 17.61 -9.76
N ILE A 121 -5.50 17.27 -8.45
CA ILE A 121 -6.67 17.08 -7.58
C ILE A 121 -7.44 18.40 -7.41
N GLU A 122 -6.76 19.54 -7.24
CA GLU A 122 -7.37 20.86 -7.16
C GLU A 122 -8.22 21.15 -8.42
N SER A 123 -7.63 20.94 -9.60
CA SER A 123 -8.30 21.12 -10.90
C SER A 123 -9.51 20.17 -11.03
N GLU A 124 -9.33 18.89 -10.77
CA GLU A 124 -10.38 17.87 -10.87
C GLU A 124 -11.55 18.15 -9.93
N MET A 125 -11.27 18.55 -8.68
CA MET A 125 -12.30 18.90 -7.70
C MET A 125 -13.10 20.11 -8.13
N GLN A 126 -12.45 21.10 -8.76
CA GLN A 126 -13.12 22.28 -9.30
C GLN A 126 -13.96 21.95 -10.54
N GLU A 127 -13.38 21.23 -11.51
CA GLU A 127 -14.01 21.00 -12.82
C GLU A 127 -15.17 20.02 -12.75
N ILE A 128 -15.02 18.92 -11.99
CA ILE A 128 -16.03 17.84 -11.95
C ILE A 128 -17.01 18.01 -10.82
N TYR A 129 -16.54 18.44 -9.66
CA TYR A 129 -17.36 18.50 -8.45
C TYR A 129 -17.79 19.93 -8.06
N GLY A 130 -17.29 20.96 -8.75
CA GLY A 130 -17.56 22.36 -8.42
C GLY A 130 -17.09 22.76 -7.02
N ILE A 131 -16.07 22.08 -6.49
CA ILE A 131 -15.56 22.26 -5.13
C ILE A 131 -14.22 22.97 -5.16
N ASN A 132 -14.15 24.14 -4.55
CA ASN A 132 -12.92 24.91 -4.40
C ASN A 132 -12.08 24.37 -3.23
N LEU A 133 -11.07 23.55 -3.53
CA LEU A 133 -10.08 23.10 -2.57
C LEU A 133 -8.72 23.65 -2.96
N SER A 134 -8.10 24.44 -2.09
CA SER A 134 -6.72 24.88 -2.33
C SER A 134 -5.73 23.72 -2.20
N THR A 135 -4.58 23.82 -2.90
CA THR A 135 -3.47 22.87 -2.75
C THR A 135 -3.04 22.68 -1.31
N SER A 136 -3.08 23.75 -0.49
CA SER A 136 -2.82 23.67 0.97
C SER A 136 -3.84 22.80 1.69
N ALA A 137 -5.11 22.95 1.37
CA ALA A 137 -6.20 22.16 1.95
C ALA A 137 -6.06 20.67 1.58
N ILE A 138 -5.75 20.36 0.32
CA ILE A 138 -5.49 19.01 -0.15
C ILE A 138 -4.26 18.42 0.56
N SER A 139 -3.21 19.21 0.76
CA SER A 139 -2.03 18.79 1.52
C SER A 139 -2.36 18.41 2.96
N ILE A 140 -3.22 19.19 3.64
CA ILE A 140 -3.68 18.86 5.00
C ILE A 140 -4.45 17.54 5.02
N ILE A 141 -5.37 17.32 4.08
CA ILE A 141 -6.12 16.06 3.97
C ILE A 141 -5.16 14.89 3.76
N THR A 142 -4.22 15.01 2.81
CA THR A 142 -3.25 13.94 2.53
C THR A 142 -2.23 13.73 3.65
N ASN A 143 -2.01 14.70 4.54
CA ASN A 143 -1.14 14.52 5.72
C ASN A 143 -1.74 13.55 6.75
N LYS A 144 -3.07 13.38 6.79
CA LYS A 144 -3.71 12.33 7.61
C LYS A 144 -3.22 10.94 7.22
N VAL A 145 -2.83 10.75 5.95
CA VAL A 145 -2.24 9.51 5.45
C VAL A 145 -0.87 9.22 6.06
N SER A 146 -0.09 10.25 6.42
CA SER A 146 1.25 10.06 7.04
C SER A 146 1.14 9.40 8.40
N GLN A 147 0.12 9.76 9.20
CA GLN A 147 -0.14 9.11 10.48
C GLN A 147 -0.51 7.64 10.28
N ALA A 148 -1.47 7.35 9.41
CA ALA A 148 -1.89 5.98 9.10
C ALA A 148 -0.71 5.14 8.55
N ALA A 149 0.15 5.73 7.70
CA ALA A 149 1.34 5.06 7.19
C ALA A 149 2.36 4.77 8.29
N THR A 150 2.44 5.63 9.30
CA THR A 150 3.34 5.42 10.46
C THR A 150 2.79 4.33 11.40
N GLU A 151 1.50 4.35 11.68
CA GLU A 151 0.82 3.30 12.46
C GLU A 151 0.95 1.93 11.77
N TRP A 152 0.71 1.88 10.46
CA TRP A 152 0.89 0.67 9.66
C TRP A 152 2.34 0.17 9.69
N GLN A 153 3.33 1.06 9.56
CA GLN A 153 4.75 0.71 9.60
C GLN A 153 5.15 0.12 10.95
N ASN A 154 4.59 0.64 12.04
CA ASN A 154 4.94 0.24 13.41
C ASN A 154 4.03 -0.87 13.99
N ARG A 155 3.09 -1.39 13.19
CA ARG A 155 2.19 -2.44 13.66
C ARG A 155 2.96 -3.68 14.08
N PRO A 156 2.47 -4.45 15.08
CA PRO A 156 3.00 -5.77 15.39
C PRO A 156 2.92 -6.69 14.16
N LEU A 157 3.90 -7.57 14.05
CA LEU A 157 3.98 -8.60 13.00
C LEU A 157 3.82 -9.98 13.63
N GLU A 158 3.60 -11.00 12.79
CA GLU A 158 3.60 -12.37 13.25
C GLU A 158 4.98 -12.83 13.68
N SER A 159 5.05 -13.76 14.63
CA SER A 159 6.32 -14.29 15.13
C SER A 159 7.05 -15.14 14.11
N LEU A 160 6.34 -15.78 13.18
CA LEU A 160 6.89 -16.69 12.17
C LEU A 160 6.40 -16.34 10.77
N TYR A 161 7.34 -16.25 9.84
CA TYR A 161 7.07 -16.19 8.40
C TYR A 161 7.69 -17.37 7.67
N MET A 162 6.89 -18.01 6.79
CA MET A 162 7.36 -19.11 5.95
C MET A 162 8.41 -18.63 4.96
N ILE A 163 8.15 -17.51 4.31
CA ILE A 163 9.06 -16.88 3.35
C ILE A 163 8.99 -15.36 3.52
N VAL A 164 10.13 -14.69 3.44
CA VAL A 164 10.22 -13.23 3.31
C VAL A 164 11.02 -12.88 2.08
N TRP A 165 10.41 -12.14 1.16
CA TRP A 165 11.06 -11.55 -0.01
C TRP A 165 11.47 -10.11 0.29
N MET A 166 12.67 -9.73 -0.11
CA MET A 166 13.24 -8.41 0.11
C MET A 166 13.75 -7.84 -1.22
N ASP A 167 13.36 -6.62 -1.53
CA ASP A 167 13.73 -5.94 -2.78
C ASP A 167 13.56 -4.42 -2.65
N GLY A 168 14.15 -3.67 -3.57
CA GLY A 168 14.10 -2.22 -3.62
C GLY A 168 13.50 -1.68 -4.91
N ILE A 169 12.74 -0.59 -4.79
CA ILE A 169 12.18 0.15 -5.92
C ILE A 169 12.67 1.60 -5.90
N VAL A 170 13.35 2.02 -6.99
CA VAL A 170 13.96 3.35 -7.08
C VAL A 170 12.95 4.40 -7.52
N PHE A 171 12.95 5.55 -6.85
CA PHE A 171 12.18 6.75 -7.15
C PHE A 171 13.06 7.99 -7.21
N LYS A 172 12.57 9.02 -7.91
CA LYS A 172 13.18 10.35 -7.91
C LYS A 172 12.53 11.21 -6.84
N VAL A 173 13.35 11.79 -5.96
CA VAL A 173 12.89 12.63 -4.86
C VAL A 173 13.68 13.94 -4.85
N ARG A 174 13.01 15.05 -4.58
CA ARG A 174 13.67 16.34 -4.42
C ARG A 174 14.21 16.48 -3.01
N GLU A 175 15.50 16.78 -2.91
CA GLU A 175 16.20 17.01 -1.64
C GLU A 175 17.20 18.16 -1.84
N ASN A 176 17.17 19.14 -0.97
CA ASN A 176 18.06 20.32 -1.01
C ASN A 176 18.12 20.97 -2.42
N GLY A 177 16.96 21.13 -3.05
CA GLY A 177 16.85 21.75 -4.38
C GLY A 177 17.24 20.86 -5.56
N LYS A 178 17.75 19.64 -5.33
CA LYS A 178 18.16 18.70 -6.37
C LYS A 178 17.23 17.50 -6.41
N VAL A 179 17.07 16.90 -7.59
CA VAL A 179 16.37 15.63 -7.76
C VAL A 179 17.40 14.51 -7.70
N ILE A 180 17.24 13.63 -6.70
CA ILE A 180 18.13 12.49 -6.47
C ILE A 180 17.32 11.18 -6.53
N ASN A 181 18.00 10.07 -6.79
CA ASN A 181 17.41 8.75 -6.67
C ASN A 181 17.40 8.34 -5.19
N LYS A 182 16.25 7.84 -4.74
CA LYS A 182 16.09 7.14 -3.47
C LYS A 182 15.40 5.80 -3.71
N THR A 183 15.74 4.83 -2.90
CA THR A 183 15.14 3.50 -2.98
C THR A 183 14.16 3.32 -1.84
N VAL A 184 12.96 2.85 -2.15
CA VAL A 184 12.02 2.30 -1.18
C VAL A 184 12.29 0.80 -1.11
N TYR A 185 12.77 0.35 0.02
CA TYR A 185 13.01 -1.07 0.31
C TYR A 185 11.74 -1.66 0.90
N LEU A 186 11.36 -2.83 0.42
CA LEU A 186 10.15 -3.53 0.79
C LEU A 186 10.48 -4.93 1.28
N CYS A 187 9.79 -5.37 2.33
CA CYS A 187 9.74 -6.76 2.75
C CYS A 187 8.32 -7.28 2.57
N VAL A 188 8.15 -8.41 1.92
CA VAL A 188 6.87 -9.11 1.76
C VAL A 188 6.96 -10.45 2.45
N GLY A 189 6.08 -10.70 3.41
CA GLY A 189 5.97 -11.96 4.13
C GLY A 189 4.89 -12.88 3.56
N LEU A 190 5.13 -14.19 3.67
CA LEU A 190 4.14 -15.24 3.52
C LEU A 190 3.95 -15.87 4.90
N ASN A 191 2.78 -15.74 5.47
CA ASN A 191 2.47 -16.28 6.79
C ASN A 191 2.07 -17.77 6.75
N LYS A 192 1.80 -18.35 7.90
CA LYS A 192 1.44 -19.78 8.00
C LYS A 192 0.05 -20.11 7.41
N GLU A 193 -0.82 -19.14 7.23
CA GLU A 193 -2.08 -19.26 6.52
C GLU A 193 -1.93 -19.20 4.99
N GLY A 194 -0.71 -18.96 4.49
CA GLY A 194 -0.43 -18.79 3.06
C GLY A 194 -0.83 -17.43 2.51
N LEU A 195 -1.12 -16.48 3.37
CA LEU A 195 -1.45 -15.12 3.00
C LEU A 195 -0.18 -14.28 2.86
N LYS A 196 -0.21 -13.38 1.90
CA LYS A 196 0.87 -12.42 1.66
C LYS A 196 0.57 -11.10 2.36
N GLU A 197 1.58 -10.48 2.94
CA GLU A 197 1.49 -9.13 3.46
C GLU A 197 2.80 -8.36 3.26
N VAL A 198 2.70 -7.03 3.12
CA VAL A 198 3.88 -6.16 3.09
C VAL A 198 4.26 -5.84 4.53
N LEU A 199 5.40 -6.31 4.98
CA LEU A 199 5.85 -6.16 6.36
C LEU A 199 6.27 -4.74 6.71
N GLY A 200 6.71 -3.98 5.72
CA GLY A 200 7.10 -2.58 5.88
C GLY A 200 7.76 -2.00 4.66
N MET A 201 8.02 -0.69 4.72
CA MET A 201 8.77 0.06 3.72
C MET A 201 9.77 0.99 4.40
N TRP A 202 10.98 1.04 3.86
CA TRP A 202 12.07 1.87 4.35
C TRP A 202 12.68 2.66 3.20
N ILE A 203 12.98 3.94 3.40
CA ILE A 203 13.53 4.81 2.36
C ILE A 203 15.01 5.04 2.64
N GLY A 204 15.86 4.76 1.66
CA GLY A 204 17.30 4.95 1.74
C GLY A 204 17.89 5.50 0.44
N LYS A 205 19.08 6.10 0.53
CA LYS A 205 19.83 6.58 -0.64
C LYS A 205 20.66 5.46 -1.27
N ASN A 206 21.25 4.63 -0.44
CA ASN A 206 22.15 3.57 -0.85
C ASN A 206 21.72 2.26 -0.20
N GLU A 207 21.74 1.21 -0.98
CA GLU A 207 21.61 -0.15 -0.50
C GLU A 207 22.93 -0.62 0.12
N SER A 208 22.88 -1.10 1.34
CA SER A 208 24.04 -1.63 2.05
C SER A 208 23.62 -2.69 3.07
N ALA A 209 24.54 -3.56 3.45
CA ALA A 209 24.32 -4.52 4.53
C ALA A 209 23.91 -3.85 5.85
N ALA A 210 24.51 -2.69 6.18
CA ALA A 210 24.15 -1.91 7.36
C ALA A 210 22.72 -1.38 7.30
N PHE A 211 22.23 -0.96 6.12
CA PHE A 211 20.84 -0.53 5.94
C PHE A 211 19.89 -1.71 6.18
N TRP A 212 20.17 -2.86 5.58
CA TRP A 212 19.36 -4.07 5.77
C TRP A 212 19.42 -4.60 7.19
N MET A 213 20.55 -4.43 7.90
CA MET A 213 20.62 -4.70 9.34
C MET A 213 19.55 -3.90 10.11
N GLY A 214 19.40 -2.61 9.80
CA GLY A 214 18.36 -1.76 10.39
C GLY A 214 16.94 -2.25 10.06
N VAL A 215 16.68 -2.65 8.80
CA VAL A 215 15.39 -3.21 8.37
C VAL A 215 15.05 -4.49 9.12
N LEU A 216 15.98 -5.44 9.18
CA LEU A 216 15.78 -6.72 9.87
C LEU A 216 15.63 -6.55 11.39
N THR A 217 16.35 -5.58 11.98
CA THR A 217 16.20 -5.21 13.40
C THR A 217 14.81 -4.65 13.67
N ASP A 218 14.28 -3.82 12.77
CA ASP A 218 12.90 -3.29 12.87
C ASP A 218 11.86 -4.42 12.80
N LEU A 219 12.01 -5.37 11.87
CA LEU A 219 11.13 -6.54 11.81
C LEU A 219 11.15 -7.31 13.13
N LYS A 220 12.32 -7.52 13.72
CA LYS A 220 12.48 -8.23 14.99
C LYS A 220 11.87 -7.45 16.16
N ALA A 221 12.06 -6.14 16.21
CA ALA A 221 11.45 -5.26 17.22
C ALA A 221 9.91 -5.25 17.16
N ARG A 222 9.34 -5.53 15.98
CA ARG A 222 7.91 -5.61 15.74
C ARG A 222 7.31 -7.02 15.93
N GLY A 223 8.10 -7.98 16.44
CA GLY A 223 7.64 -9.29 16.86
C GLY A 223 8.07 -10.46 15.98
N VAL A 224 8.79 -10.25 14.88
CA VAL A 224 9.29 -11.37 14.05
C VAL A 224 10.40 -12.09 14.80
N GLU A 225 10.14 -13.31 15.21
CA GLU A 225 11.10 -14.16 15.91
C GLU A 225 11.86 -15.08 14.94
N ASP A 226 11.18 -15.60 13.93
CA ASP A 226 11.76 -16.53 12.97
C ASP A 226 11.25 -16.31 11.53
N ILE A 227 12.15 -16.60 10.56
CA ILE A 227 11.87 -16.61 9.12
C ILE A 227 12.48 -17.92 8.57
N LEU A 228 11.64 -18.78 7.99
CA LEU A 228 12.14 -20.07 7.49
C LEU A 228 13.03 -19.88 6.25
N ILE A 229 12.55 -19.11 5.28
CA ILE A 229 13.28 -18.84 4.03
C ILE A 229 13.28 -17.34 3.75
N THR A 230 14.46 -16.76 3.52
CA THR A 230 14.64 -15.40 3.02
C THR A 230 15.03 -15.42 1.55
N VAL A 231 14.38 -14.58 0.75
CA VAL A 231 14.69 -14.44 -0.69
C VAL A 231 15.14 -13.01 -0.96
N THR A 232 16.36 -12.85 -1.46
CA THR A 232 17.02 -11.54 -1.56
C THR A 232 17.76 -11.37 -2.89
N ASP A 233 18.17 -10.14 -3.16
CA ASP A 233 19.14 -9.85 -4.19
C ASP A 233 20.56 -10.27 -3.77
N ASN A 234 21.44 -10.40 -4.75
CA ASN A 234 22.85 -10.70 -4.49
C ASN A 234 23.61 -9.42 -4.08
N LEU A 235 23.34 -8.92 -2.86
CA LEU A 235 24.07 -7.82 -2.25
C LEU A 235 25.16 -8.36 -1.32
N ASN A 236 26.40 -7.86 -1.49
CA ASN A 236 27.52 -8.27 -0.64
C ASN A 236 27.23 -8.03 0.85
N GLY A 237 27.44 -9.05 1.68
CA GLY A 237 27.22 -8.99 3.13
C GLY A 237 25.76 -9.09 3.57
N PHE A 238 24.82 -9.30 2.64
CA PHE A 238 23.41 -9.40 3.01
C PHE A 238 23.06 -10.74 3.66
N THR A 239 23.57 -11.83 3.12
CA THR A 239 23.40 -13.18 3.69
C THR A 239 23.93 -13.24 5.12
N GLU A 240 25.11 -12.68 5.39
CA GLU A 240 25.69 -12.60 6.73
C GLU A 240 24.84 -11.75 7.67
N THR A 241 24.28 -10.65 7.15
CA THR A 241 23.37 -9.79 7.90
C THR A 241 22.11 -10.54 8.32
N ILE A 242 21.52 -11.32 7.41
CA ILE A 242 20.34 -12.14 7.72
C ILE A 242 20.70 -13.18 8.79
N LYS A 243 21.80 -13.92 8.62
CA LYS A 243 22.25 -14.95 9.56
C LYS A 243 22.56 -14.39 10.95
N SER A 244 22.96 -13.14 11.06
CA SER A 244 23.24 -12.52 12.37
C SER A 244 21.97 -12.28 13.19
N LEU A 245 20.83 -12.03 12.56
CA LEU A 245 19.55 -11.75 13.23
C LEU A 245 18.58 -12.94 13.20
N PHE A 246 18.60 -13.71 12.13
CA PHE A 246 17.79 -14.90 11.91
C PHE A 246 18.68 -16.08 11.53
N PRO A 247 19.46 -16.64 12.49
CA PRO A 247 20.52 -17.63 12.20
C PRO A 247 19.97 -18.94 11.61
N ALA A 248 18.73 -19.28 11.89
CA ALA A 248 18.08 -20.47 11.38
C ALA A 248 17.41 -20.27 10.00
N SER A 249 17.41 -19.03 9.48
CA SER A 249 16.81 -18.75 8.17
C SER A 249 17.67 -19.29 7.02
N THR A 250 17.04 -19.97 6.09
CA THR A 250 17.66 -20.37 4.83
C THR A 250 17.58 -19.22 3.84
N THR A 251 18.74 -18.75 3.34
CA THR A 251 18.80 -17.63 2.38
C THR A 251 18.92 -18.14 0.95
N GLN A 252 18.02 -17.72 0.09
CA GLN A 252 18.02 -17.93 -1.35
C GLN A 252 18.30 -16.62 -2.08
N ILE A 253 19.33 -16.57 -2.89
CA ILE A 253 19.58 -15.47 -3.81
C ILE A 253 18.66 -15.58 -5.03
N CYS A 254 18.07 -14.48 -5.44
CA CYS A 254 17.14 -14.41 -6.57
C CYS A 254 17.83 -14.76 -7.89
N VAL A 255 17.43 -15.85 -8.49
CA VAL A 255 17.95 -16.31 -9.80
C VAL A 255 17.64 -15.30 -10.91
N VAL A 256 16.50 -14.63 -10.87
CA VAL A 256 16.13 -13.62 -11.89
C VAL A 256 17.06 -12.41 -11.85
N HIS A 257 17.42 -11.92 -10.66
CA HIS A 257 18.41 -10.85 -10.52
C HIS A 257 19.79 -11.29 -10.99
N GLN A 258 20.20 -12.52 -10.69
CA GLN A 258 21.46 -13.09 -11.20
C GLN A 258 21.47 -13.14 -12.74
N ILE A 259 20.36 -13.57 -13.37
CA ILE A 259 20.23 -13.57 -14.84
C ILE A 259 20.35 -12.15 -15.41
N ARG A 260 19.62 -11.18 -14.81
CA ARG A 260 19.70 -9.76 -15.25
C ARG A 260 21.11 -9.21 -15.15
N ASN A 261 21.81 -9.47 -14.07
CA ASN A 261 23.20 -9.07 -13.88
C ASN A 261 24.10 -9.70 -14.93
N SER A 262 23.93 -11.00 -15.22
CA SER A 262 24.68 -11.71 -16.26
C SER A 262 24.45 -11.08 -17.64
N CYS A 263 23.21 -10.67 -17.95
CA CYS A 263 22.84 -10.08 -19.23
C CYS A 263 23.30 -8.62 -19.43
N ARG A 264 23.82 -7.94 -18.40
CA ARG A 264 24.22 -6.51 -18.52
C ARG A 264 25.30 -6.28 -19.58
N TYR A 265 26.22 -7.23 -19.72
CA TYR A 265 27.36 -7.16 -20.61
C TYR A 265 27.19 -7.97 -21.90
N VAL A 266 26.06 -8.65 -22.08
CA VAL A 266 25.76 -9.46 -23.25
C VAL A 266 25.21 -8.59 -24.37
N VAL A 267 25.80 -8.71 -25.57
CA VAL A 267 25.32 -7.98 -26.74
C VAL A 267 23.89 -8.36 -27.11
N TRP A 268 23.11 -7.40 -27.58
CA TRP A 268 21.68 -7.57 -27.82
C TRP A 268 21.32 -8.80 -28.65
N LYS A 269 22.09 -9.04 -29.73
CA LYS A 269 21.84 -10.15 -30.66
C LYS A 269 21.93 -11.54 -29.99
N GLU A 270 22.72 -11.69 -28.95
CA GLU A 270 22.98 -12.96 -28.27
C GLU A 270 22.16 -13.14 -27.00
N LYS A 271 21.51 -12.08 -26.49
CA LYS A 271 20.75 -12.15 -25.23
C LYS A 271 19.72 -13.25 -25.21
N LYS A 272 19.00 -13.47 -26.31
CA LYS A 272 17.94 -14.49 -26.40
C LYS A 272 18.52 -15.91 -26.22
N GLU A 273 19.60 -16.21 -26.92
CA GLU A 273 20.27 -17.52 -26.83
C GLU A 273 20.95 -17.69 -25.46
N PHE A 274 21.68 -16.68 -25.01
CA PHE A 274 22.32 -16.66 -23.70
C PHE A 274 21.32 -16.91 -22.55
N THR A 275 20.15 -16.26 -22.57
CA THR A 275 19.13 -16.49 -21.54
C THR A 275 18.43 -17.83 -21.67
N ALA A 276 18.32 -18.38 -22.87
CA ALA A 276 17.78 -19.72 -23.10
C ALA A 276 18.71 -20.79 -22.51
N ASP A 277 20.03 -20.65 -22.68
CA ASP A 277 21.02 -21.55 -22.09
C ASP A 277 21.05 -21.45 -20.56
N LEU A 278 20.98 -20.22 -20.01
CA LEU A 278 20.83 -20.04 -18.55
C LEU A 278 19.59 -20.73 -17.99
N LYS A 279 18.51 -20.80 -18.78
CA LYS A 279 17.27 -21.46 -18.36
C LYS A 279 17.46 -22.94 -18.07
N ASN A 280 18.37 -23.61 -18.77
CA ASN A 280 18.67 -25.03 -18.55
C ASN A 280 19.22 -25.25 -17.14
N ILE A 281 20.01 -24.30 -16.62
CA ILE A 281 20.62 -24.38 -15.28
C ILE A 281 19.55 -24.39 -14.20
N TYR A 282 18.70 -23.37 -14.15
CA TYR A 282 17.72 -23.23 -13.07
C TYR A 282 16.44 -24.05 -13.24
N ASN A 283 16.21 -24.65 -14.42
CA ASN A 283 15.14 -25.62 -14.66
C ASN A 283 15.62 -27.07 -14.55
N ALA A 284 16.89 -27.32 -14.24
CA ALA A 284 17.40 -28.66 -14.05
C ALA A 284 16.62 -29.41 -12.94
N PRO A 285 16.50 -30.72 -13.02
CA PRO A 285 15.76 -31.51 -12.03
C PRO A 285 16.48 -31.55 -10.68
N THR A 286 17.82 -31.58 -10.68
CA THR A 286 18.69 -31.66 -9.48
C THR A 286 19.80 -30.64 -9.53
N LYS A 287 20.47 -30.40 -8.39
CA LYS A 287 21.64 -29.52 -8.27
C LYS A 287 22.79 -29.99 -9.14
N GLU A 288 23.05 -31.33 -9.18
CA GLU A 288 24.09 -31.94 -9.98
C GLU A 288 23.85 -31.75 -11.49
N ALA A 289 22.58 -31.92 -11.92
CA ALA A 289 22.22 -31.65 -13.32
C ALA A 289 22.36 -30.17 -13.67
N ALA A 290 22.04 -29.27 -12.75
CA ALA A 290 22.24 -27.83 -12.92
C ALA A 290 23.74 -27.47 -13.04
N GLU A 291 24.59 -28.13 -12.29
CA GLU A 291 26.05 -27.94 -12.37
C GLU A 291 26.62 -28.37 -13.73
N MET A 292 26.17 -29.52 -14.25
CA MET A 292 26.52 -29.96 -15.62
C MET A 292 26.04 -28.91 -16.67
N GLU A 293 24.87 -28.34 -16.51
CA GLU A 293 24.42 -27.31 -17.43
C GLU A 293 25.18 -25.99 -17.27
N LEU A 294 25.70 -25.68 -16.09
CA LEU A 294 26.63 -24.56 -15.88
C LEU A 294 27.98 -24.81 -16.57
N ASP A 295 28.48 -26.02 -16.55
CA ASP A 295 29.71 -26.41 -17.28
C ASP A 295 29.51 -26.27 -18.80
N ASN A 296 28.38 -26.73 -19.35
CA ASN A 296 28.03 -26.57 -20.75
C ASN A 296 27.90 -25.05 -21.11
N PHE A 297 27.30 -24.27 -20.22
CA PHE A 297 27.17 -22.82 -20.38
C PHE A 297 28.56 -22.14 -20.38
N GLU A 298 29.45 -22.53 -19.50
CA GLU A 298 30.82 -22.02 -19.43
C GLU A 298 31.62 -22.36 -20.70
N GLN A 299 31.51 -23.60 -21.20
CA GLN A 299 32.19 -24.01 -22.45
C GLN A 299 31.75 -23.14 -23.64
N LYS A 300 30.46 -22.82 -23.72
CA LYS A 300 29.90 -22.04 -24.82
C LYS A 300 30.19 -20.54 -24.70
N TRP A 301 30.01 -19.97 -23.50
CA TRP A 301 29.99 -18.52 -23.27
C TRP A 301 31.20 -17.98 -22.51
N GLY A 302 31.99 -18.84 -21.87
CA GLY A 302 33.05 -18.45 -20.93
C GLY A 302 34.14 -17.59 -21.56
N ALA A 303 34.58 -17.92 -22.80
CA ALA A 303 35.57 -17.11 -23.50
C ALA A 303 35.06 -15.67 -23.81
N LYS A 304 33.76 -15.53 -24.06
CA LYS A 304 33.14 -14.24 -24.46
C LYS A 304 32.62 -13.46 -23.29
N TYR A 305 32.02 -14.12 -22.29
CA TYR A 305 31.39 -13.50 -21.13
C TYR A 305 31.90 -14.06 -19.79
N PRO A 306 33.22 -14.02 -19.53
CA PRO A 306 33.82 -14.65 -18.34
C PRO A 306 33.32 -14.07 -17.03
N TYR A 307 32.83 -12.79 -17.03
CA TYR A 307 32.24 -12.17 -15.86
C TYR A 307 30.95 -12.87 -15.43
N ALA A 308 30.09 -13.23 -16.39
CA ALA A 308 28.83 -13.92 -16.08
C ALA A 308 29.13 -15.28 -15.44
N ILE A 309 30.03 -16.06 -16.04
CA ILE A 309 30.43 -17.40 -15.50
C ILE A 309 30.94 -17.27 -14.07
N ARG A 310 31.90 -16.37 -13.87
CA ARG A 310 32.47 -16.13 -12.53
C ARG A 310 31.41 -15.76 -11.51
N SER A 311 30.45 -14.93 -11.91
CA SER A 311 29.35 -14.53 -11.02
C SER A 311 28.46 -15.71 -10.63
N TRP A 312 28.14 -16.63 -11.56
CA TRP A 312 27.40 -17.86 -11.26
C TRP A 312 28.19 -18.81 -10.36
N ARG A 313 29.48 -19.04 -10.66
CA ARG A 313 30.35 -19.91 -9.85
C ARG A 313 30.52 -19.39 -8.42
N ASN A 314 30.79 -18.09 -8.27
CA ASN A 314 31.02 -17.49 -6.95
C ASN A 314 29.76 -17.51 -6.06
N ASN A 315 28.58 -17.46 -6.64
CA ASN A 315 27.32 -17.44 -5.88
C ASN A 315 26.58 -18.79 -5.96
N TRP A 316 27.22 -19.85 -6.44
CA TRP A 316 26.59 -21.12 -6.76
C TRP A 316 25.80 -21.70 -5.59
N GLU A 317 26.41 -21.77 -4.41
CA GLU A 317 25.79 -22.35 -3.23
C GLU A 317 24.51 -21.61 -2.84
N GLU A 318 24.53 -20.27 -2.81
CA GLU A 318 23.38 -19.46 -2.42
C GLU A 318 22.31 -19.34 -3.53
N LEU A 319 22.73 -19.47 -4.80
CA LEU A 319 21.80 -19.50 -5.94
C LEU A 319 21.05 -20.82 -6.05
N THR A 320 21.63 -21.91 -5.59
CA THR A 320 21.11 -23.27 -5.80
C THR A 320 20.39 -23.85 -4.58
N VAL A 321 20.27 -23.10 -3.50
CA VAL A 321 19.56 -23.49 -2.28
C VAL A 321 18.14 -24.00 -2.58
N PHE A 322 17.46 -23.43 -3.58
CA PHE A 322 16.11 -23.85 -3.95
C PHE A 322 16.02 -25.32 -4.40
N PHE A 323 17.12 -25.95 -4.83
CA PHE A 323 17.14 -27.38 -5.18
C PHE A 323 16.93 -28.29 -3.97
N ASP A 324 17.21 -27.82 -2.75
CA ASP A 324 17.01 -28.58 -1.50
C ASP A 324 15.53 -28.71 -1.13
N PHE A 325 14.64 -28.01 -1.85
CA PHE A 325 13.21 -27.97 -1.57
C PHE A 325 12.39 -28.73 -2.63
N PRO A 326 11.19 -29.22 -2.28
CA PRO A 326 10.21 -29.76 -3.22
C PRO A 326 9.82 -28.76 -4.31
N VAL A 327 9.37 -29.27 -5.44
CA VAL A 327 9.08 -28.45 -6.64
C VAL A 327 8.10 -27.30 -6.39
N GLU A 328 7.12 -27.50 -5.50
CA GLU A 328 6.12 -26.50 -5.15
C GLU A 328 6.73 -25.31 -4.41
N ILE A 329 7.56 -25.59 -3.39
CA ILE A 329 8.30 -24.55 -2.65
C ILE A 329 9.36 -23.93 -3.58
N ARG A 330 10.08 -24.75 -4.34
CA ARG A 330 11.11 -24.30 -5.29
C ARG A 330 10.58 -23.20 -6.21
N LYS A 331 9.35 -23.37 -6.78
CA LYS A 331 8.73 -22.41 -7.69
C LYS A 331 8.46 -21.04 -7.09
N ILE A 332 8.30 -20.95 -5.79
CA ILE A 332 7.99 -19.68 -5.13
C ILE A 332 9.21 -18.96 -4.55
N ILE A 333 10.35 -19.65 -4.38
CA ILE A 333 11.55 -19.08 -3.77
C ILE A 333 12.67 -18.74 -4.77
N TYR A 334 12.80 -19.48 -5.90
CA TYR A 334 13.91 -19.22 -6.83
C TYR A 334 13.76 -17.89 -7.59
N THR A 335 12.57 -17.24 -7.51
CA THR A 335 12.30 -15.95 -8.14
C THR A 335 11.72 -14.95 -7.16
N THR A 336 12.01 -13.68 -7.39
CA THR A 336 11.35 -12.55 -6.73
C THR A 336 10.11 -12.06 -7.49
N ASN A 337 9.52 -12.88 -8.35
CA ASN A 337 8.36 -12.50 -9.17
C ASN A 337 7.22 -11.90 -8.34
N LEU A 338 7.03 -12.34 -7.10
CA LEU A 338 6.01 -11.82 -6.20
C LEU A 338 6.28 -10.35 -5.88
N ILE A 339 7.47 -10.03 -5.38
CA ILE A 339 7.82 -8.66 -4.99
C ILE A 339 8.04 -7.78 -6.23
N GLU A 340 8.53 -8.33 -7.34
CA GLU A 340 8.61 -7.61 -8.62
C GLU A 340 7.23 -7.23 -9.16
N ASN A 341 6.23 -8.11 -9.03
CA ASN A 341 4.85 -7.82 -9.37
C ASN A 341 4.27 -6.71 -8.47
N LEU A 342 4.58 -6.74 -7.17
CA LEU A 342 4.25 -5.66 -6.23
C LEU A 342 4.90 -4.35 -6.69
N ASN A 343 6.21 -4.35 -6.98
CA ASN A 343 6.94 -3.18 -7.47
C ASN A 343 6.33 -2.61 -8.77
N GLY A 344 5.96 -3.51 -9.70
CA GLY A 344 5.28 -3.13 -10.95
C GLY A 344 3.92 -2.48 -10.70
N LYS A 345 3.14 -3.00 -9.75
CA LYS A 345 1.86 -2.41 -9.34
C LYS A 345 2.04 -1.08 -8.64
N ILE A 346 3.01 -0.95 -7.72
CA ILE A 346 3.33 0.34 -7.08
C ILE A 346 3.72 1.38 -8.15
N ARG A 347 4.55 1.01 -9.12
CA ARG A 347 4.90 1.90 -10.25
C ARG A 347 3.68 2.34 -11.05
N LYS A 348 2.65 1.49 -11.22
CA LYS A 348 1.42 1.88 -11.91
C LYS A 348 0.71 3.04 -11.20
N TYR A 349 0.69 3.06 -9.87
CA TYR A 349 0.09 4.14 -9.08
C TYR A 349 0.96 5.39 -9.00
N THR A 350 2.27 5.26 -9.22
CA THR A 350 3.24 6.34 -9.01
C THR A 350 3.85 6.90 -10.30
N LYS A 351 3.60 6.29 -11.46
CA LYS A 351 4.26 6.62 -12.74
C LYS A 351 4.00 8.05 -13.24
N ASN A 352 2.87 8.65 -12.88
CA ASN A 352 2.52 10.01 -13.29
C ASN A 352 3.31 11.08 -12.52
N LYS A 353 3.97 10.69 -11.41
CA LYS A 353 4.82 11.57 -10.61
C LYS A 353 6.27 11.42 -11.07
N LEU A 354 6.75 12.36 -11.88
CA LEU A 354 8.14 12.38 -12.38
C LEU A 354 9.17 12.44 -11.24
N SER A 355 8.84 13.15 -10.16
CA SER A 355 9.61 13.20 -8.92
C SER A 355 8.69 13.54 -7.74
N PHE A 356 9.07 13.09 -6.56
CA PHE A 356 8.37 13.43 -5.32
C PHE A 356 9.00 14.68 -4.69
N PRO A 357 8.21 15.59 -4.09
CA PRO A 357 8.73 16.80 -3.47
C PRO A 357 9.61 16.52 -2.24
N ASN A 358 9.37 15.42 -1.53
CA ASN A 358 10.12 14.97 -0.36
C ASN A 358 9.83 13.49 -0.06
N ASP A 359 10.50 12.94 0.95
CA ASP A 359 10.34 11.54 1.38
C ASP A 359 8.94 11.25 1.94
N ASP A 360 8.31 12.20 2.63
CA ASP A 360 6.97 12.04 3.17
C ASP A 360 5.93 11.86 2.06
N ALA A 361 6.01 12.65 0.99
CA ALA A 361 5.14 12.50 -0.18
C ALA A 361 5.35 11.15 -0.88
N LEU A 362 6.60 10.67 -0.95
CA LEU A 362 6.91 9.34 -1.46
C LEU A 362 6.30 8.26 -0.56
N LYS A 363 6.52 8.34 0.76
CA LYS A 363 5.99 7.42 1.77
C LYS A 363 4.48 7.29 1.68
N LYS A 364 3.75 8.42 1.66
CA LYS A 364 2.29 8.47 1.51
C LYS A 364 1.81 7.77 0.24
N SER A 365 2.44 8.07 -0.89
CA SER A 365 2.04 7.49 -2.19
C SER A 365 2.28 6.00 -2.27
N VAL A 366 3.42 5.52 -1.76
CA VAL A 366 3.75 4.08 -1.73
C VAL A 366 2.84 3.34 -0.75
N TYR A 367 2.59 3.89 0.43
CA TYR A 367 1.67 3.32 1.41
C TYR A 367 0.26 3.14 0.86
N LEU A 368 -0.29 4.18 0.20
CA LEU A 368 -1.62 4.09 -0.41
C LEU A 368 -1.65 3.05 -1.55
N ALA A 369 -0.59 2.97 -2.35
CA ALA A 369 -0.48 1.94 -3.39
C ALA A 369 -0.44 0.53 -2.78
N ILE A 370 0.31 0.32 -1.70
CA ILE A 370 0.36 -0.95 -0.96
C ILE A 370 -1.03 -1.32 -0.47
N ASN A 371 -1.73 -0.42 0.22
CA ASN A 371 -3.08 -0.67 0.74
C ASN A 371 -4.06 -1.09 -0.37
N GLU A 372 -4.02 -0.44 -1.54
CA GLU A 372 -4.88 -0.83 -2.67
C GLU A 372 -4.53 -2.20 -3.25
N ILE A 373 -3.26 -2.59 -3.18
CA ILE A 373 -2.78 -3.89 -3.65
C ILE A 373 -3.14 -5.00 -2.66
N GLU A 374 -2.93 -4.77 -1.36
CA GLU A 374 -3.18 -5.74 -0.29
C GLU A 374 -4.67 -6.09 -0.14
N LYS A 375 -5.59 -5.19 -0.47
CA LYS A 375 -7.03 -5.50 -0.57
C LYS A 375 -7.35 -6.71 -1.44
N LYS A 376 -6.44 -7.08 -2.36
CA LYS A 376 -6.57 -8.23 -3.26
C LYS A 376 -5.83 -9.47 -2.76
N TRP A 377 -5.14 -9.39 -1.63
CA TRP A 377 -4.34 -10.47 -1.06
C TRP A 377 -5.08 -11.21 0.07
N TYR A 378 -6.37 -11.39 -0.07
CA TYR A 378 -7.26 -12.02 0.91
C TYR A 378 -7.35 -13.54 0.79
N GLN A 379 -6.69 -14.13 -0.21
CA GLN A 379 -6.67 -15.58 -0.42
C GLN A 379 -5.26 -16.13 -0.30
N PRO A 380 -5.11 -17.34 0.27
CA PRO A 380 -3.84 -18.05 0.26
C PRO A 380 -3.26 -18.20 -1.15
N ILE A 381 -1.96 -18.39 -1.23
CA ILE A 381 -1.33 -18.77 -2.51
C ILE A 381 -1.85 -20.11 -2.98
N TRP A 382 -1.82 -20.31 -4.29
CA TRP A 382 -2.33 -21.55 -4.90
C TRP A 382 -1.62 -22.79 -4.35
N ASN A 383 -2.35 -23.88 -4.13
CA ASN A 383 -1.88 -25.13 -3.52
C ASN A 383 -1.30 -25.00 -2.11
N TRP A 384 -1.74 -24.02 -1.33
CA TRP A 384 -1.16 -23.76 -0.01
C TRP A 384 -1.14 -24.97 0.92
N ALA A 385 -2.21 -25.73 0.98
CA ALA A 385 -2.27 -26.91 1.87
C ALA A 385 -1.15 -27.92 1.58
N LEU A 386 -0.84 -28.19 0.30
CA LEU A 386 0.26 -29.05 -0.11
C LEU A 386 1.61 -28.44 0.29
N ILE A 387 1.79 -27.16 -0.03
CA ILE A 387 3.02 -26.41 0.29
C ILE A 387 3.26 -26.37 1.79
N PHE A 388 2.22 -26.09 2.57
CA PHE A 388 2.32 -26.04 4.04
C PHE A 388 2.72 -27.38 4.64
N ASN A 389 2.16 -28.49 4.17
CA ASN A 389 2.58 -29.83 4.59
C ASN A 389 4.06 -30.10 4.29
N GLN A 390 4.56 -29.63 3.15
CA GLN A 390 6.00 -29.74 2.84
C GLN A 390 6.85 -28.88 3.78
N PHE A 391 6.39 -27.65 4.12
CA PHE A 391 7.05 -26.83 5.13
C PHE A 391 7.10 -27.51 6.49
N ILE A 392 5.98 -28.07 6.97
CA ILE A 392 5.92 -28.83 8.24
C ILE A 392 6.96 -29.95 8.22
N THR A 393 7.03 -30.73 7.14
CA THR A 393 7.99 -31.85 7.03
C THR A 393 9.45 -31.39 7.07
N ILE A 394 9.77 -30.26 6.44
CA ILE A 394 11.17 -29.77 6.34
C ILE A 394 11.60 -29.02 7.60
N PHE A 395 10.66 -28.26 8.21
CA PHE A 395 10.93 -27.35 9.33
C PHE A 395 10.21 -27.77 10.62
N GLU A 396 10.00 -29.08 10.81
CA GLU A 396 9.17 -29.72 11.83
C GLU A 396 9.25 -29.10 13.23
N ASN A 397 10.45 -28.74 13.68
CA ASN A 397 10.68 -28.17 15.01
C ASN A 397 10.46 -26.65 15.12
N ARG A 398 10.15 -25.98 14.01
CA ARG A 398 10.02 -24.51 13.93
C ARG A 398 8.60 -24.04 13.66
N ILE A 399 7.73 -24.93 13.21
CA ILE A 399 6.33 -24.62 12.91
C ILE A 399 5.47 -25.24 14.01
N GLN A 400 4.96 -24.42 14.90
CA GLN A 400 3.93 -24.86 15.85
C GLN A 400 2.59 -24.88 15.12
N VAL A 401 1.97 -26.06 15.00
CA VAL A 401 0.66 -26.31 14.40
C VAL A 401 -0.45 -26.03 15.40
#